data_3c2cf9fa1915aa7300881776eba8cda3
#
_entry.id   3c2cf9fa1915aa7300881776eba8cda3
#
_cell.length_a   1.000
_cell.length_b   1.000
_cell.length_c   1.000
_cell.angle_alpha   90.00
_cell.angle_beta   90.00
_cell.angle_gamma   90.00
#
_symmetry.space_group_name_H-M   'P 1'
#
loop_
_entity.id
_entity.type
_entity.pdbx_description
1 polymer ?
#
loop_
_entity_poly.entity_id
_entity_poly.type
_entity_poly.pdbx_seq_one_letter_code
_entity_poly.pdbx_strand_id
1 'polypeptide(L)'
;MDEQQHFHLYFHGTAAGQRARLMQANPHIGVEMESDYQLLPAPQDSAFSARFRSLIGKGTVKELIDAADKVHALTMMMHHYVARMPHPLTAAMVDPVHVWRVDLDEVSCKVKNPDHDWQMILKQLGHPLETTDAVTARSQKSDADNKD
;
A
#
# COMPACT_ATOMS: atom_id res chain seq x y z
N MET A 1 10.73 -8.43 1.33
CA MET A 1 9.72 -9.48 1.11
C MET A 1 10.25 -10.71 1.82
N ASP A 2 9.51 -11.21 2.80
CA ASP A 2 9.77 -12.56 3.26
C ASP A 2 9.34 -13.56 2.18
N GLU A 3 9.70 -14.82 2.33
CA GLU A 3 9.41 -15.86 1.34
C GLU A 3 7.91 -16.11 1.10
N GLN A 4 7.01 -15.45 1.85
CA GLN A 4 5.56 -15.59 1.80
C GLN A 4 4.83 -14.40 1.17
N GLN A 5 5.53 -13.45 0.53
CA GLN A 5 4.96 -12.29 -0.16
C GLN A 5 3.96 -11.47 0.69
N HIS A 6 4.23 -11.25 1.96
CA HIS A 6 3.41 -10.39 2.79
C HIS A 6 3.62 -8.92 2.41
N PHE A 7 2.54 -8.21 2.18
CA PHE A 7 2.57 -6.77 1.95
C PHE A 7 2.44 -6.03 3.27
N HIS A 8 3.35 -5.08 3.50
CA HIS A 8 3.31 -4.22 4.67
C HIS A 8 3.16 -2.76 4.23
N LEU A 9 2.30 -2.04 4.94
CA LEU A 9 2.21 -0.59 4.80
C LEU A 9 2.68 0.05 6.10
N TYR A 10 3.37 1.17 5.95
CA TYR A 10 3.84 1.96 7.09
C TYR A 10 3.24 3.35 7.05
N PHE A 11 2.89 3.88 8.20
CA PHE A 11 2.52 5.27 8.36
C PHE A 11 2.90 5.77 9.74
N HIS A 12 3.04 7.08 9.89
CA HIS A 12 3.37 7.71 11.16
C HIS A 12 2.31 8.75 11.55
N GLY A 13 2.32 9.17 12.78
CA GLY A 13 1.39 10.17 13.29
C GLY A 13 1.59 10.44 14.78
N THR A 14 0.54 10.96 15.42
CA THR A 14 0.54 11.24 16.86
C THR A 14 -0.07 10.08 17.63
N ALA A 15 0.42 9.82 18.84
CA ALA A 15 -0.19 8.85 19.78
C ALA A 15 -1.59 9.26 20.22
N ALA A 16 -1.85 10.57 20.27
CA ALA A 16 -3.13 11.13 20.65
C ALA A 16 -3.96 11.47 19.40
N GLY A 17 -5.21 11.05 19.38
CA GLY A 17 -6.12 11.34 18.29
C GLY A 17 -7.12 10.21 18.04
N GLN A 18 -8.14 10.51 17.26
CA GLN A 18 -9.21 9.55 16.98
C GLN A 18 -8.68 8.29 16.29
N ARG A 19 -7.80 8.45 15.28
CA ARG A 19 -7.21 7.32 14.55
C ARG A 19 -6.46 6.37 15.48
N ALA A 20 -5.56 6.88 16.32
CA ALA A 20 -4.80 6.06 17.26
C ALA A 20 -5.71 5.29 18.22
N ARG A 21 -6.72 5.97 18.78
CA ARG A 21 -7.71 5.32 19.67
C ARG A 21 -8.50 4.22 18.99
N LEU A 22 -8.93 4.46 17.73
CA LEU A 22 -9.67 3.45 16.96
C LEU A 22 -8.82 2.23 16.66
N MET A 23 -7.56 2.41 16.26
CA MET A 23 -6.64 1.31 15.98
C MET A 23 -6.29 0.50 17.24
N GLN A 24 -6.18 1.17 18.40
CA GLN A 24 -5.98 0.48 19.69
C GLN A 24 -7.21 -0.32 20.10
N ALA A 25 -8.42 0.18 19.82
CA ALA A 25 -9.68 -0.49 20.15
C ALA A 25 -9.98 -1.65 19.19
N ASN A 26 -9.64 -1.50 17.91
CA ASN A 26 -9.83 -2.52 16.89
C ASN A 26 -8.65 -2.47 15.90
N PRO A 27 -7.76 -3.46 15.92
CA PRO A 27 -6.61 -3.49 15.01
C PRO A 27 -6.96 -3.91 13.58
N HIS A 28 -8.17 -4.43 13.32
CA HIS A 28 -8.58 -4.79 11.96
C HIS A 28 -8.98 -3.56 11.17
N ILE A 29 -8.30 -3.32 10.07
CA ILE A 29 -8.51 -2.12 9.26
C ILE A 29 -8.64 -2.44 7.77
N GLY A 30 -9.38 -1.58 7.07
CA GLY A 30 -9.35 -1.48 5.63
C GLY A 30 -8.40 -0.36 5.21
N VAL A 31 -7.73 -0.55 4.09
CA VAL A 31 -6.88 0.46 3.46
C VAL A 31 -7.29 0.66 2.02
N GLU A 32 -7.16 1.88 1.56
CA GLU A 32 -7.31 2.27 0.16
C GLU A 32 -6.18 3.22 -0.21
N MET A 33 -5.64 3.03 -1.41
CA MET A 33 -4.64 3.93 -1.99
C MET A 33 -4.93 4.11 -3.47
N GLU A 34 -4.82 5.34 -3.94
CA GLU A 34 -4.88 5.66 -5.36
C GLU A 34 -3.61 6.38 -5.82
N SER A 35 -3.25 6.16 -7.08
CA SER A 35 -2.18 6.89 -7.75
C SER A 35 -2.48 7.09 -9.23
N ASP A 36 -1.76 8.01 -9.85
CA ASP A 36 -1.80 8.31 -11.28
C ASP A 36 -3.18 8.65 -11.81
N TYR A 37 -4.02 9.25 -10.97
CA TYR A 37 -5.32 9.71 -11.42
C TYR A 37 -5.19 10.78 -12.51
N GLN A 38 -5.80 10.51 -13.65
CA GLN A 38 -5.91 11.45 -14.77
C GLN A 38 -7.28 11.31 -15.43
N LEU A 39 -8.01 12.42 -15.51
CA LEU A 39 -9.24 12.46 -16.32
C LEU A 39 -8.87 12.36 -17.81
N LEU A 40 -9.56 11.49 -18.52
CA LEU A 40 -9.43 11.32 -19.98
C LEU A 40 -10.70 11.88 -20.64
N PRO A 41 -10.67 13.14 -21.11
CA PRO A 41 -11.81 13.74 -21.76
C PRO A 41 -12.06 13.11 -23.13
N ALA A 42 -13.30 13.13 -23.56
CA ALA A 42 -13.73 12.66 -24.87
C ALA A 42 -14.68 13.69 -25.51
N PRO A 43 -14.89 13.64 -26.85
CA PRO A 43 -15.78 14.57 -27.54
C PRO A 43 -17.24 14.53 -27.04
N GLN A 44 -17.66 13.39 -26.47
CA GLN A 44 -18.98 13.21 -25.89
C GLN A 44 -18.82 13.06 -24.37
N ASP A 45 -19.63 13.78 -23.58
CA ASP A 45 -19.56 13.76 -22.12
C ASP A 45 -19.73 12.36 -21.52
N SER A 46 -20.58 11.53 -22.15
CA SER A 46 -20.81 10.14 -21.74
C SER A 46 -19.60 9.20 -21.96
N ALA A 47 -18.61 9.63 -22.74
CA ALA A 47 -17.41 8.86 -23.07
C ALA A 47 -16.19 9.25 -22.23
N PHE A 48 -16.34 10.21 -21.32
CA PHE A 48 -15.24 10.55 -20.38
C PHE A 48 -14.83 9.33 -19.58
N SER A 49 -13.53 9.18 -19.40
CA SER A 49 -12.92 8.07 -18.67
C SER A 49 -11.84 8.59 -17.72
N ALA A 50 -11.23 7.70 -16.97
CA ALA A 50 -10.10 8.03 -16.13
C ALA A 50 -9.00 7.00 -16.27
N ARG A 51 -7.76 7.45 -16.08
CA ARG A 51 -6.62 6.60 -15.78
C ARG A 51 -6.42 6.61 -14.28
N PHE A 52 -6.19 5.46 -13.68
CA PHE A 52 -5.82 5.37 -12.28
C PHE A 52 -5.24 4.00 -11.94
N ARG A 53 -4.56 3.95 -10.82
CA ARG A 53 -4.18 2.74 -10.10
C ARG A 53 -4.78 2.82 -8.71
N SER A 54 -5.42 1.75 -8.26
CA SER A 54 -5.93 1.68 -6.91
C SER A 54 -5.57 0.35 -6.26
N LEU A 55 -5.39 0.40 -4.95
CA LEU A 55 -5.22 -0.75 -4.10
C LEU A 55 -6.26 -0.66 -2.99
N ILE A 56 -6.99 -1.76 -2.79
CA ILE A 56 -7.87 -1.94 -1.63
C ILE A 56 -7.38 -3.17 -0.90
N GLY A 57 -7.20 -3.05 0.41
CA GLY A 57 -6.73 -4.15 1.23
C GLY A 57 -7.40 -4.18 2.59
N LYS A 58 -7.28 -5.32 3.25
CA LYS A 58 -7.64 -5.53 4.65
C LYS A 58 -6.47 -6.13 5.38
N GLY A 59 -6.35 -5.84 6.65
CA GLY A 59 -5.25 -6.36 7.43
C GLY A 59 -5.31 -5.94 8.89
N THR A 60 -4.21 -6.19 9.58
CA THR A 60 -4.06 -5.88 11.00
C THR A 60 -3.00 -4.82 11.19
N VAL A 61 -3.35 -3.75 11.92
CA VAL A 61 -2.44 -2.68 12.26
C VAL A 61 -1.80 -2.93 13.63
N LYS A 62 -0.51 -2.64 13.74
CA LYS A 62 0.20 -2.62 15.03
C LYS A 62 1.16 -1.44 15.11
N GLU A 63 1.33 -0.90 16.30
CA GLU A 63 2.32 0.11 16.58
C GLU A 63 3.71 -0.53 16.70
N LEU A 64 4.70 0.10 16.08
CA LEU A 64 6.11 -0.30 16.20
C LEU A 64 6.69 0.36 17.44
N ILE A 65 7.20 -0.46 18.37
CA ILE A 65 7.80 0.01 19.62
C ILE A 65 9.31 0.02 19.54
N ASP A 66 9.89 -0.97 18.87
CA ASP A 66 11.35 -1.10 18.74
C ASP A 66 11.93 0.01 17.84
N ALA A 67 13.04 0.61 18.30
CA ALA A 67 13.67 1.72 17.58
C ALA A 67 14.25 1.30 16.22
N ALA A 68 14.74 0.07 16.09
CA ALA A 68 15.27 -0.42 14.82
C ALA A 68 14.14 -0.60 13.80
N ASP A 69 12.98 -1.13 14.22
CA ASP A 69 11.79 -1.25 13.38
C ASP A 69 11.28 0.12 12.95
N LYS A 70 11.24 1.12 13.85
CA LYS A 70 10.87 2.50 13.51
C LYS A 70 11.83 3.12 12.50
N VAL A 71 13.16 2.94 12.70
CA VAL A 71 14.18 3.42 11.75
C VAL A 71 13.95 2.79 10.38
N HIS A 72 13.75 1.48 10.33
CA HIS A 72 13.47 0.77 9.07
C HIS A 72 12.24 1.33 8.37
N ALA A 73 11.10 1.40 9.06
CA ALA A 73 9.83 1.86 8.50
C ALA A 73 9.92 3.31 7.98
N LEU A 74 10.47 4.22 8.78
CA LEU A 74 10.62 5.62 8.39
C LEU A 74 11.61 5.80 7.25
N THR A 75 12.68 5.00 7.20
CA THR A 75 13.62 4.98 6.08
C THR A 75 12.93 4.56 4.78
N MET A 76 12.11 3.49 4.82
CA MET A 76 11.32 3.05 3.67
C MET A 76 10.34 4.13 3.20
N MET A 77 9.66 4.82 4.13
CA MET A 77 8.77 5.93 3.81
C MET A 77 9.52 7.09 3.16
N MET A 78 10.68 7.46 3.69
CA MET A 78 11.50 8.54 3.13
C MET A 78 12.01 8.22 1.72
N HIS A 79 12.41 6.99 1.46
CA HIS A 79 12.85 6.57 0.12
C HIS A 79 11.75 6.68 -0.94
N HIS A 80 10.48 6.69 -0.55
CA HIS A 80 9.38 6.96 -1.47
C HIS A 80 9.40 8.41 -2.00
N TYR A 81 9.87 9.36 -1.20
CA TYR A 81 9.86 10.79 -1.54
C TYR A 81 11.21 11.32 -2.01
N VAL A 82 12.30 10.73 -1.57
CA VAL A 82 13.66 11.19 -1.88
C VAL A 82 14.53 10.03 -2.32
N ALA A 83 15.24 10.21 -3.42
CA ALA A 83 16.13 9.18 -3.98
C ALA A 83 17.31 8.84 -3.05
N ARG A 84 17.75 9.79 -2.22
CA ARG A 84 18.85 9.61 -1.29
C ARG A 84 18.65 10.48 -0.05
N MET A 85 18.75 9.86 1.10
CA MET A 85 18.81 10.55 2.38
C MET A 85 20.26 11.01 2.65
N PRO A 86 20.48 12.28 2.96
CA PRO A 86 21.83 12.79 3.24
C PRO A 86 22.41 12.20 4.54
N HIS A 87 21.54 11.92 5.51
CA HIS A 87 21.92 11.35 6.80
C HIS A 87 20.97 10.19 7.18
N PRO A 88 21.51 9.08 7.70
CA PRO A 88 20.67 7.99 8.19
C PRO A 88 19.88 8.42 9.44
N LEU A 89 18.68 7.86 9.59
CA LEU A 89 17.90 8.03 10.81
C LEU A 89 18.57 7.28 11.97
N THR A 90 18.56 7.88 13.14
CA THR A 90 19.06 7.26 14.38
C THR A 90 17.92 6.91 15.32
N ALA A 91 18.16 6.01 16.27
CA ALA A 91 17.18 5.63 17.29
C ALA A 91 16.64 6.86 18.05
N ALA A 92 17.50 7.79 18.44
CA ALA A 92 17.10 9.01 19.14
C ALA A 92 16.18 9.92 18.31
N MET A 93 16.34 9.95 16.98
CA MET A 93 15.46 10.74 16.11
C MET A 93 14.07 10.14 15.99
N VAL A 94 13.95 8.84 16.05
CA VAL A 94 12.68 8.12 15.86
C VAL A 94 11.94 7.82 17.15
N ASP A 95 12.60 7.95 18.30
CA ASP A 95 12.02 7.66 19.61
C ASP A 95 10.67 8.36 19.83
N PRO A 96 10.54 9.70 19.62
CA PRO A 96 9.28 10.41 19.84
C PRO A 96 8.23 10.17 18.73
N VAL A 97 8.58 9.45 17.67
CA VAL A 97 7.69 9.24 16.52
C VAL A 97 6.85 7.98 16.75
N HIS A 98 5.54 8.10 16.61
CA HIS A 98 4.63 6.97 16.58
C HIS A 98 4.51 6.44 15.16
N VAL A 99 4.88 5.18 14.97
CA VAL A 99 4.89 4.49 13.68
C VAL A 99 4.04 3.24 13.78
N TRP A 100 3.20 3.04 12.77
CA TRP A 100 2.36 1.84 12.67
C TRP A 100 2.71 1.06 11.42
N ARG A 101 2.61 -0.26 11.52
CA ARG A 101 2.66 -1.20 10.41
C ARG A 101 1.29 -1.84 10.21
N VAL A 102 0.85 -1.94 8.99
CA VAL A 102 -0.29 -2.75 8.59
C VAL A 102 0.23 -4.00 7.90
N ASP A 103 -0.09 -5.14 8.44
CA ASP A 103 0.13 -6.43 7.81
C ASP A 103 -1.12 -6.76 7.00
N LEU A 104 -1.02 -6.74 5.66
CA LEU A 104 -2.16 -6.94 4.77
C LEU A 104 -2.42 -8.45 4.56
N ASP A 105 -3.63 -8.88 4.89
CA ASP A 105 -4.09 -10.26 4.71
C ASP A 105 -4.73 -10.46 3.33
N GLU A 106 -5.46 -9.43 2.85
CA GLU A 106 -6.12 -9.42 1.55
C GLU A 106 -5.75 -8.14 0.80
N VAL A 107 -5.42 -8.27 -0.47
CA VAL A 107 -5.11 -7.14 -1.35
C VAL A 107 -5.77 -7.35 -2.69
N SER A 108 -6.41 -6.30 -3.19
CA SER A 108 -6.93 -6.21 -4.55
C SER A 108 -6.41 -4.95 -5.21
N CYS A 109 -5.83 -5.09 -6.39
CA CYS A 109 -5.33 -3.96 -7.18
C CYS A 109 -6.13 -3.81 -8.45
N LYS A 110 -6.37 -2.56 -8.86
CA LYS A 110 -7.01 -2.22 -10.12
C LYS A 110 -6.15 -1.20 -10.86
N VAL A 111 -5.87 -1.50 -12.13
CA VAL A 111 -5.23 -0.56 -13.06
C VAL A 111 -6.20 -0.29 -14.19
N LYS A 112 -6.56 0.97 -14.42
CA LYS A 112 -7.44 1.37 -15.51
C LYS A 112 -6.70 2.28 -16.46
N ASN A 113 -6.82 2.00 -17.77
CA ASN A 113 -6.19 2.75 -18.85
C ASN A 113 -4.68 2.95 -18.58
N PRO A 114 -3.87 1.88 -18.40
CA PRO A 114 -2.47 2.00 -18.09
C PRO A 114 -1.74 2.73 -19.23
N ASP A 115 -0.75 3.56 -18.89
CA ASP A 115 0.18 4.11 -19.86
C ASP A 115 1.10 3.01 -20.42
N HIS A 116 1.90 3.37 -21.42
CA HIS A 116 2.75 2.42 -22.13
C HIS A 116 3.71 1.66 -21.19
N ASP A 117 4.30 2.34 -20.22
CA ASP A 117 5.27 1.74 -19.30
C ASP A 117 4.59 0.70 -18.41
N TRP A 118 3.41 1.00 -17.90
CA TRP A 118 2.60 0.05 -17.13
C TRP A 118 2.09 -1.10 -17.97
N GLN A 119 1.75 -0.89 -19.21
CA GLN A 119 1.38 -1.96 -20.14
C GLN A 119 2.53 -2.97 -20.28
N MET A 120 3.77 -2.48 -20.38
CA MET A 120 4.95 -3.33 -20.45
C MET A 120 5.17 -4.12 -19.16
N ILE A 121 5.02 -3.47 -17.99
CA ILE A 121 5.14 -4.13 -16.67
C ILE A 121 4.08 -5.22 -16.51
N LEU A 122 2.82 -4.92 -16.79
CA LEU A 122 1.72 -5.89 -16.71
C LEU A 122 1.95 -7.10 -17.61
N LYS A 123 2.45 -6.86 -18.83
CA LYS A 123 2.82 -7.92 -19.76
C LYS A 123 3.95 -8.80 -19.22
N GLN A 124 4.97 -8.22 -18.59
CA GLN A 124 6.07 -8.96 -17.98
C GLN A 124 5.61 -9.80 -16.78
N LEU A 125 4.60 -9.33 -16.05
CA LEU A 125 3.98 -10.05 -14.93
C LEU A 125 2.96 -11.13 -15.38
N GLY A 126 2.79 -11.33 -16.70
CA GLY A 126 1.87 -12.33 -17.24
C GLY A 126 0.39 -11.95 -17.15
N HIS A 127 0.08 -10.66 -16.91
CA HIS A 127 -1.29 -10.17 -16.95
C HIS A 127 -1.68 -9.83 -18.38
N PRO A 128 -2.73 -10.45 -18.95
CA PRO A 128 -3.20 -10.11 -20.28
C PRO A 128 -3.72 -8.66 -20.30
N LEU A 129 -3.29 -7.91 -21.30
CA LEU A 129 -3.85 -6.58 -21.59
C LEU A 129 -5.19 -6.78 -22.32
N GLU A 130 -6.24 -7.03 -21.59
CA GLU A 130 -7.57 -6.89 -22.14
C GLU A 130 -7.84 -5.40 -22.36
N THR A 131 -8.20 -5.03 -23.57
CA THR A 131 -8.41 -3.65 -24.03
C THR A 131 -9.61 -2.97 -23.37
N THR A 132 -10.29 -3.65 -22.49
CA THR A 132 -11.43 -3.17 -21.73
C THR A 132 -11.29 -3.67 -20.30
N ASP A 133 -11.10 -2.74 -19.36
CA ASP A 133 -11.31 -2.92 -17.93
C ASP A 133 -10.22 -3.63 -17.10
N ALA A 134 -9.91 -2.99 -16.02
CA ALA A 134 -9.36 -3.43 -14.75
C ALA A 134 -8.61 -4.78 -14.70
N VAL A 135 -7.30 -4.74 -14.65
CA VAL A 135 -6.50 -5.86 -14.14
C VAL A 135 -6.69 -5.91 -12.62
N THR A 136 -7.31 -6.99 -12.13
CA THR A 136 -7.43 -7.25 -10.69
C THR A 136 -6.46 -8.35 -10.30
N ALA A 137 -5.42 -8.01 -9.56
CA ALA A 137 -4.57 -9.00 -8.90
C ALA A 137 -5.12 -9.25 -7.49
N ARG A 138 -5.37 -10.51 -7.16
CA ARG A 138 -5.75 -10.94 -5.80
C ARG A 138 -4.63 -11.77 -5.22
N SER A 139 -4.14 -11.39 -4.07
CA SER A 139 -3.35 -12.26 -3.20
C SER A 139 -4.32 -12.95 -2.25
N GLN A 140 -4.39 -14.26 -2.30
CA GLN A 140 -5.16 -15.05 -1.33
C GLN A 140 -4.18 -15.65 -0.31
N LYS A 141 -4.49 -15.46 0.97
CA LYS A 141 -3.89 -16.26 2.04
C LYS A 141 -4.34 -17.72 1.80
N SER A 142 -3.40 -18.64 1.69
CA SER A 142 -3.75 -20.06 1.64
C SER A 142 -4.40 -20.44 2.97
N ASP A 143 -5.62 -20.93 2.94
CA ASP A 143 -6.36 -21.53 4.08
C ASP A 143 -5.66 -22.83 4.52
N ALA A 144 -4.46 -22.74 5.07
CA ALA A 144 -3.67 -23.89 5.50
C ALA A 144 -3.60 -24.05 7.03
N ASP A 145 -4.41 -23.31 7.80
CA ASP A 145 -4.46 -23.49 9.25
C ASP A 145 -5.90 -23.52 9.78
N ASN A 146 -6.67 -24.55 9.34
CA ASN A 146 -7.84 -24.96 10.10
C ASN A 146 -8.08 -26.48 10.00
N LYS A 147 -7.19 -27.24 10.64
CA LYS A 147 -7.44 -28.60 11.07
C LYS A 147 -6.52 -28.89 12.25
N ASP A 148 -7.04 -28.68 13.43
CA ASP A 148 -7.11 -29.57 14.60
C ASP A 148 -7.72 -28.82 15.79
#